data_8486563fa5a8ecd21f3e18cc2fc51077
#
_entry.id   8486563fa5a8ecd21f3e18cc2fc51077
#
_cell.length_a   1.000
_cell.length_b   1.000
_cell.length_c   1.000
_cell.angle_alpha   90.00
_cell.angle_beta   90.00
_cell.angle_gamma   90.00
#
_symmetry.space_group_name_H-M   'P 1'
#
loop_
_entity.id
_entity.type
_entity.pdbx_description
1 polymer ?
#
loop_
_entity_poly.entity_id
_entity_poly.type
_entity_poly.pdbx_seq_one_letter_code
_entity_poly.pdbx_strand_id
1 'polypeptide(L)'
;ADLTKSDFKKENWDKIYYDIQANKGKLGDLGSGNHFLDALESYNDDKLYFLIHTGSRNESKIVDDLVHEPNKFDAKFNDVCDWAKENRFAIFKILEKYFGRLTLILDKNHNHFEQSKNGVIIRKGAVKVNPGEQTVVPSNMNGDVVLISATNKVENTYNSLCHGTGRVMSRSEAKEFASTFDYDALREKIYIPKM
;
A
#
# COMPACT_ATOMS: atom_id res chain seq x y z
N ALA A 1 -15.26 -17.74 -4.14
CA ALA A 1 -14.52 -18.75 -3.37
C ALA A 1 -13.30 -18.07 -2.74
N ASP A 2 -12.97 -18.45 -1.50
CA ASP A 2 -11.76 -17.96 -0.86
C ASP A 2 -10.56 -18.63 -1.53
N LEU A 3 -9.56 -17.85 -1.87
CA LEU A 3 -8.29 -18.35 -2.40
C LEU A 3 -7.42 -18.88 -1.27
N THR A 4 -6.69 -19.95 -1.56
CA THR A 4 -5.70 -20.55 -0.66
C THR A 4 -4.30 -20.48 -1.26
N LYS A 5 -3.29 -20.87 -0.50
CA LYS A 5 -1.90 -20.99 -0.99
C LYS A 5 -1.79 -21.84 -2.26
N SER A 6 -2.60 -22.89 -2.41
CA SER A 6 -2.58 -23.77 -3.57
C SER A 6 -3.02 -23.07 -4.87
N ASP A 7 -3.74 -21.96 -4.78
CA ASP A 7 -4.17 -21.14 -5.92
C ASP A 7 -3.07 -20.22 -6.44
N PHE A 8 -2.01 -19.99 -5.64
CA PHE A 8 -0.87 -19.20 -6.07
C PHE A 8 -0.03 -19.94 -7.11
N LYS A 9 0.12 -19.34 -8.29
CA LYS A 9 0.96 -19.85 -9.38
C LYS A 9 2.00 -18.80 -9.76
N LYS A 10 3.28 -19.17 -9.71
CA LYS A 10 4.41 -18.28 -10.06
C LYS A 10 4.25 -17.67 -11.45
N GLU A 11 3.79 -18.45 -12.43
CA GLU A 11 3.57 -17.98 -13.80
C GLU A 11 2.50 -16.90 -13.89
N ASN A 12 1.45 -16.98 -13.07
CA ASN A 12 0.43 -15.93 -12.98
C ASN A 12 1.01 -14.67 -12.35
N TRP A 13 1.84 -14.83 -11.31
CA TRP A 13 2.48 -13.71 -10.64
C TRP A 13 3.44 -12.96 -11.56
N ASP A 14 4.22 -13.68 -12.39
CA ASP A 14 5.06 -13.08 -13.42
C ASP A 14 4.25 -12.29 -14.45
N LYS A 15 3.11 -12.84 -14.92
CA LYS A 15 2.22 -12.15 -15.86
C LYS A 15 1.60 -10.89 -15.25
N ILE A 16 1.20 -10.96 -13.98
CA ILE A 16 0.70 -9.79 -13.22
C ILE A 16 1.78 -8.70 -13.18
N TYR A 17 3.03 -9.07 -12.88
CA TYR A 17 4.13 -8.12 -12.92
C TYR A 17 4.25 -7.42 -14.28
N TYR A 18 4.23 -8.16 -15.39
CA TYR A 18 4.29 -7.57 -16.74
C TYR A 18 3.10 -6.70 -17.07
N ASP A 19 1.88 -7.12 -16.72
CA ASP A 19 0.67 -6.31 -16.92
C ASP A 19 0.75 -4.97 -16.16
N ILE A 20 1.25 -4.98 -14.93
CA ILE A 20 1.47 -3.77 -14.12
C ILE A 20 2.56 -2.88 -14.76
N GLN A 21 3.67 -3.45 -15.22
CA GLN A 21 4.73 -2.69 -15.89
C GLN A 21 4.26 -2.03 -17.19
N ALA A 22 3.35 -2.67 -17.93
CA ALA A 22 2.74 -2.08 -19.13
C ALA A 22 1.88 -0.85 -18.83
N ASN A 23 1.47 -0.66 -17.58
CA ASN A 23 0.69 0.50 -17.13
C ASN A 23 1.55 1.65 -16.59
N LYS A 24 2.88 1.61 -16.76
CA LYS A 24 3.77 2.66 -16.27
C LYS A 24 3.31 4.06 -16.68
N GLY A 25 3.09 4.93 -15.69
CA GLY A 25 2.61 6.29 -15.88
C GLY A 25 1.11 6.42 -16.15
N LYS A 26 0.33 5.34 -16.01
CA LYS A 26 -1.13 5.31 -16.17
C LYS A 26 -1.79 4.69 -14.92
N LEU A 27 -3.11 4.59 -14.92
CA LEU A 27 -3.82 3.80 -13.91
C LEU A 27 -3.38 2.33 -13.96
N GLY A 28 -3.13 1.74 -12.80
CA GLY A 28 -2.54 0.41 -12.67
C GLY A 28 -1.01 0.41 -12.58
N ASP A 29 -0.36 1.58 -12.48
CA ASP A 29 1.08 1.70 -12.23
C ASP A 29 1.38 1.50 -10.74
N LEU A 30 2.09 0.45 -10.40
CA LEU A 30 2.54 0.21 -9.02
C LEU A 30 3.52 1.30 -8.56
N GLY A 31 4.39 1.74 -9.45
CA GLY A 31 5.41 2.71 -9.15
C GLY A 31 6.73 2.10 -8.70
N SER A 32 7.48 2.87 -7.94
CA SER A 32 8.82 2.54 -7.48
C SER A 32 9.05 3.00 -6.03
N GLY A 33 10.19 2.67 -5.48
CA GLY A 33 10.59 3.07 -4.14
C GLY A 33 10.01 2.15 -3.08
N ASN A 34 9.10 2.67 -2.25
CA ASN A 34 8.44 1.91 -1.19
C ASN A 34 7.05 1.37 -1.57
N HIS A 35 6.72 1.41 -2.87
CA HIS A 35 5.50 0.80 -3.37
C HIS A 35 5.72 -0.69 -3.66
N PHE A 36 4.73 -1.50 -3.35
CA PHE A 36 4.82 -2.95 -3.52
C PHE A 36 3.44 -3.58 -3.72
N LEU A 37 3.46 -4.79 -4.21
CA LEU A 37 2.33 -5.70 -4.31
C LEU A 37 2.78 -7.06 -3.78
N ASP A 38 2.17 -7.50 -2.69
CA ASP A 38 2.50 -8.76 -2.05
C ASP A 38 1.34 -9.75 -2.14
N ALA A 39 1.67 -11.02 -2.34
CA ALA A 39 0.80 -12.15 -2.09
C ALA A 39 1.20 -12.77 -0.75
N LEU A 40 0.26 -12.85 0.17
CA LEU A 40 0.46 -13.18 1.57
C LEU A 40 -0.34 -14.43 1.94
N GLU A 41 0.31 -15.37 2.60
CA GLU A 41 -0.34 -16.51 3.21
C GLU A 41 -0.71 -16.18 4.65
N SER A 42 -1.95 -16.46 5.04
CA SER A 42 -2.38 -16.27 6.42
C SER A 42 -1.94 -17.42 7.32
N TYR A 43 -1.49 -17.09 8.52
CA TYR A 43 -1.19 -18.09 9.56
C TYR A 43 -2.45 -18.67 10.23
N ASN A 44 -3.61 -18.00 10.05
CA ASN A 44 -4.81 -18.31 10.83
C ASN A 44 -5.86 -19.12 10.05
N ASP A 45 -5.95 -18.97 8.73
CA ASP A 45 -7.08 -19.47 7.96
C ASP A 45 -6.71 -20.09 6.59
N ASP A 46 -5.43 -20.35 6.34
CA ASP A 46 -4.90 -20.91 5.08
C ASP A 46 -5.32 -20.14 3.80
N LYS A 47 -5.74 -18.88 3.97
CA LYS A 47 -6.17 -18.03 2.87
C LYS A 47 -5.01 -17.26 2.26
N LEU A 48 -5.15 -16.97 0.97
CA LEU A 48 -4.26 -16.09 0.23
C LEU A 48 -4.84 -14.67 0.23
N TYR A 49 -4.02 -13.72 0.63
CA TYR A 49 -4.34 -12.30 0.63
C TYR A 49 -3.40 -11.53 -0.29
N PHE A 50 -3.87 -10.41 -0.82
CA PHE A 50 -3.05 -9.49 -1.61
C PHE A 50 -3.00 -8.13 -0.94
N LEU A 51 -1.80 -7.57 -0.81
CA LEU A 51 -1.60 -6.23 -0.29
C LEU A 51 -1.02 -5.33 -1.38
N ILE A 52 -1.81 -4.32 -1.78
CA ILE A 52 -1.42 -3.31 -2.77
C ILE A 52 -1.02 -2.03 -2.03
N HIS A 53 0.24 -1.65 -2.11
CA HIS A 53 0.74 -0.40 -1.57
C HIS A 53 1.23 0.50 -2.69
N THR A 54 0.37 1.39 -3.15
CA THR A 54 0.71 2.42 -4.14
C THR A 54 -0.14 3.68 -3.91
N GLY A 55 0.23 4.76 -4.56
CA GLY A 55 -0.37 6.08 -4.37
C GLY A 55 -0.67 6.79 -5.68
N SER A 56 -0.75 8.12 -5.60
CA SER A 56 -1.13 9.02 -6.69
C SER A 56 -0.06 9.20 -7.78
N ARG A 57 1.11 8.60 -7.62
CA ARG A 57 2.18 8.69 -8.60
C ARG A 57 2.59 10.15 -8.85
N ASN A 58 2.61 10.59 -10.11
CA ASN A 58 2.98 11.95 -10.48
C ASN A 58 1.89 12.99 -10.19
N GLU A 59 0.64 12.55 -9.97
CA GLU A 59 -0.49 13.46 -9.72
C GLU A 59 -0.29 14.30 -8.45
N SER A 60 0.46 13.81 -7.45
CA SER A 60 0.76 14.58 -6.25
C SER A 60 1.56 15.86 -6.49
N LYS A 61 2.26 15.98 -7.62
CA LYS A 61 3.00 17.19 -7.98
C LYS A 61 2.10 18.41 -8.14
N ILE A 62 0.84 18.19 -8.56
CA ILE A 62 -0.15 19.27 -8.67
C ILE A 62 -0.42 19.91 -7.31
N VAL A 63 -0.33 19.14 -6.22
CA VAL A 63 -0.58 19.63 -4.85
C VAL A 63 0.57 20.52 -4.39
N ASP A 64 1.81 20.21 -4.78
CA ASP A 64 2.97 21.01 -4.42
C ASP A 64 2.88 22.44 -5.01
N ASP A 65 2.35 22.56 -6.23
CA ASP A 65 2.15 23.85 -6.91
C ASP A 65 1.04 24.69 -6.27
N LEU A 66 0.13 24.05 -5.49
CA LEU A 66 -1.03 24.72 -4.86
C LEU A 66 -0.80 25.17 -3.42
N VAL A 67 0.41 25.01 -2.88
CA VAL A 67 0.75 25.48 -1.52
C VAL A 67 0.42 26.98 -1.33
N HIS A 68 0.51 27.76 -2.40
CA HIS A 68 0.21 29.20 -2.41
C HIS A 68 -1.25 29.53 -2.78
N GLU A 69 -2.09 28.52 -3.06
CA GLU A 69 -3.49 28.67 -3.44
C GLU A 69 -4.43 27.86 -2.53
N PRO A 70 -4.53 28.17 -1.24
CA PRO A 70 -5.24 27.32 -0.26
C PRO A 70 -6.71 27.04 -0.61
N ASN A 71 -7.39 27.95 -1.29
CA ASN A 71 -8.78 27.76 -1.72
C ASN A 71 -8.95 26.68 -2.80
N LYS A 72 -7.91 26.34 -3.53
CA LYS A 72 -7.89 25.29 -4.55
C LYS A 72 -7.31 23.99 -4.02
N PHE A 73 -6.62 24.05 -2.90
CA PHE A 73 -5.87 22.92 -2.34
C PHE A 73 -6.80 21.74 -2.02
N ASP A 74 -7.89 21.98 -1.30
CA ASP A 74 -8.80 20.93 -0.83
C ASP A 74 -9.38 20.12 -2.00
N ALA A 75 -9.87 20.79 -3.04
CA ALA A 75 -10.45 20.13 -4.21
C ALA A 75 -9.39 19.29 -4.94
N LYS A 76 -8.22 19.86 -5.20
CA LYS A 76 -7.13 19.16 -5.91
C LYS A 76 -6.51 18.03 -5.10
N PHE A 77 -6.44 18.18 -3.78
CA PHE A 77 -5.99 17.11 -2.90
C PHE A 77 -6.95 15.91 -2.94
N ASN A 78 -8.27 16.18 -2.94
CA ASN A 78 -9.27 15.13 -3.09
C ASN A 78 -9.16 14.43 -4.45
N ASP A 79 -9.00 15.17 -5.56
CA ASP A 79 -8.75 14.59 -6.89
C ASP A 79 -7.56 13.63 -6.88
N VAL A 80 -6.46 14.02 -6.21
CA VAL A 80 -5.25 13.19 -6.08
C VAL A 80 -5.51 11.94 -5.24
N CYS A 81 -6.30 12.04 -4.17
CA CYS A 81 -6.70 10.89 -3.36
C CYS A 81 -7.59 9.93 -4.13
N ASP A 82 -8.53 10.44 -4.92
CA ASP A 82 -9.42 9.64 -5.76
C ASP A 82 -8.63 8.95 -6.87
N TRP A 83 -7.70 9.65 -7.51
CA TRP A 83 -6.80 9.03 -8.49
C TRP A 83 -5.97 7.89 -7.86
N ALA A 84 -5.46 8.08 -6.65
CA ALA A 84 -4.71 7.04 -5.94
C ALA A 84 -5.57 5.81 -5.64
N LYS A 85 -6.84 6.01 -5.29
CA LYS A 85 -7.82 4.94 -5.10
C LYS A 85 -8.10 4.18 -6.40
N GLU A 86 -8.36 4.91 -7.48
CA GLU A 86 -8.56 4.32 -8.81
C GLU A 86 -7.32 3.55 -9.29
N ASN A 87 -6.12 4.06 -8.99
CA ASN A 87 -4.88 3.37 -9.31
C ASN A 87 -4.77 2.01 -8.58
N ARG A 88 -5.07 1.96 -7.29
CA ARG A 88 -5.12 0.69 -6.53
C ARG A 88 -6.20 -0.24 -7.07
N PHE A 89 -7.37 0.31 -7.43
CA PHE A 89 -8.46 -0.48 -8.00
C PHE A 89 -8.09 -1.06 -9.38
N ALA A 90 -7.36 -0.33 -10.21
CA ALA A 90 -6.86 -0.85 -11.48
C ALA A 90 -5.91 -2.04 -11.28
N ILE A 91 -5.00 -1.98 -10.29
CA ILE A 91 -4.14 -3.13 -9.92
C ILE A 91 -4.98 -4.29 -9.38
N PHE A 92 -5.98 -4.01 -8.55
CA PHE A 92 -6.93 -5.01 -8.06
C PHE A 92 -7.63 -5.75 -9.23
N LYS A 93 -8.02 -5.03 -10.28
CA LYS A 93 -8.61 -5.64 -11.49
C LYS A 93 -7.62 -6.51 -12.28
N ILE A 94 -6.34 -6.15 -12.29
CA ILE A 94 -5.29 -7.02 -12.85
C ILE A 94 -5.21 -8.32 -12.05
N LEU A 95 -5.26 -8.28 -10.73
CA LEU A 95 -5.28 -9.49 -9.91
C LEU A 95 -6.51 -10.37 -10.20
N GLU A 96 -7.70 -9.77 -10.32
CA GLU A 96 -8.94 -10.50 -10.65
C GLU A 96 -8.86 -11.23 -11.99
N LYS A 97 -8.11 -10.71 -12.97
CA LYS A 97 -7.89 -11.37 -14.27
C LYS A 97 -7.23 -12.74 -14.12
N TYR A 98 -6.37 -12.92 -13.13
CA TYR A 98 -5.58 -14.15 -12.93
C TYR A 98 -6.08 -15.06 -11.82
N PHE A 99 -6.73 -14.49 -10.81
CA PHE A 99 -7.21 -15.21 -9.64
C PHE A 99 -8.74 -15.32 -9.56
N GLY A 100 -9.46 -14.74 -10.54
CA GLY A 100 -10.92 -14.67 -10.49
C GLY A 100 -11.42 -13.60 -9.52
N ARG A 101 -12.69 -13.69 -9.12
CA ARG A 101 -13.33 -12.68 -8.27
C ARG A 101 -12.69 -12.62 -6.89
N LEU A 102 -12.21 -11.44 -6.54
CA LEU A 102 -11.62 -11.13 -5.24
C LEU A 102 -12.58 -10.28 -4.39
N THR A 103 -12.37 -10.31 -3.08
CA THR A 103 -13.10 -9.46 -2.13
C THR A 103 -12.17 -8.36 -1.61
N LEU A 104 -12.54 -7.10 -1.84
CA LEU A 104 -11.84 -5.99 -1.22
C LEU A 104 -12.17 -5.93 0.27
N ILE A 105 -11.19 -6.11 1.14
CA ILE A 105 -11.35 -6.10 2.59
C ILE A 105 -11.26 -4.68 3.14
N LEU A 106 -10.24 -3.94 2.69
CA LEU A 106 -10.04 -2.54 3.10
C LEU A 106 -9.27 -1.75 2.04
N ASP A 107 -9.52 -0.44 1.99
CA ASP A 107 -8.74 0.53 1.24
C ASP A 107 -8.54 1.77 2.11
N LYS A 108 -7.30 2.12 2.43
CA LYS A 108 -6.96 3.21 3.35
C LYS A 108 -5.84 4.08 2.77
N ASN A 109 -5.98 5.39 2.94
CA ASN A 109 -4.90 6.34 2.67
C ASN A 109 -4.09 6.58 3.95
N HIS A 110 -2.77 6.74 3.81
CA HIS A 110 -1.86 7.05 4.91
C HIS A 110 -1.17 8.42 4.78
N ASN A 111 -1.54 9.18 3.77
CA ASN A 111 -1.16 10.57 3.59
C ASN A 111 -2.41 11.35 3.24
N HIS A 112 -2.98 12.04 4.20
CA HIS A 112 -4.14 12.88 3.98
C HIS A 112 -4.30 13.91 5.10
N PHE A 113 -5.15 14.90 4.89
CA PHE A 113 -5.59 15.81 5.94
C PHE A 113 -7.10 15.77 6.06
N GLU A 114 -7.59 16.20 7.21
CA GLU A 114 -9.01 16.41 7.44
C GLU A 114 -9.23 17.65 8.32
N GLN A 115 -10.28 18.37 8.03
CA GLN A 115 -10.73 19.46 8.89
C GLN A 115 -11.51 18.91 10.08
N SER A 116 -11.22 19.39 11.27
CA SER A 116 -11.91 19.05 12.50
C SER A 116 -12.41 20.32 13.19
N LYS A 117 -13.29 20.18 14.19
CA LYS A 117 -13.77 21.30 14.98
C LYS A 117 -12.65 22.07 15.70
N ASN A 118 -11.53 21.41 15.97
CA ASN A 118 -10.40 21.94 16.74
C ASN A 118 -9.17 22.26 15.85
N GLY A 119 -9.33 22.28 14.52
CA GLY A 119 -8.25 22.55 13.59
C GLY A 119 -8.12 21.51 12.49
N VAL A 120 -6.93 21.38 11.91
CA VAL A 120 -6.64 20.44 10.83
C VAL A 120 -5.79 19.30 11.36
N ILE A 121 -6.17 18.07 11.05
CA ILE A 121 -5.38 16.87 11.33
C ILE A 121 -4.67 16.47 10.05
N ILE A 122 -3.34 16.52 10.06
CA ILE A 122 -2.50 16.11 8.94
C ILE A 122 -1.90 14.74 9.28
N ARG A 123 -2.12 13.75 8.40
CA ARG A 123 -1.53 12.42 8.52
C ARG A 123 -0.49 12.21 7.44
N LYS A 124 0.72 11.87 7.84
CA LYS A 124 1.85 11.54 6.97
C LYS A 124 2.44 10.21 7.41
N GLY A 125 2.19 9.14 6.64
CA GLY A 125 2.55 7.79 7.06
C GLY A 125 1.69 7.28 8.23
N ALA A 126 0.49 7.79 8.37
CA ALA A 126 -0.49 7.38 9.38
C ALA A 126 -1.86 7.21 8.73
N VAL A 127 -2.56 6.18 9.13
CA VAL A 127 -3.89 5.82 8.62
C VAL A 127 -4.96 6.29 9.60
N LYS A 128 -6.06 6.86 9.07
CA LYS A 128 -7.25 7.13 9.87
C LYS A 128 -7.97 5.82 10.14
N VAL A 129 -8.20 5.51 11.41
CA VAL A 129 -8.89 4.30 11.86
C VAL A 129 -9.77 4.64 13.06
N ASN A 130 -11.07 4.45 12.94
CA ASN A 130 -11.99 4.65 14.06
C ASN A 130 -12.03 3.40 14.96
N PRO A 131 -12.52 3.52 16.21
CA PRO A 131 -12.73 2.33 17.07
C PRO A 131 -13.50 1.22 16.35
N GLY A 132 -13.00 -0.01 16.43
CA GLY A 132 -13.57 -1.17 15.77
C GLY A 132 -13.18 -1.35 14.29
N GLU A 133 -12.64 -0.34 13.63
CA GLU A 133 -12.14 -0.50 12.26
C GLU A 133 -10.81 -1.24 12.21
N GLN A 134 -10.51 -1.78 11.04
CA GLN A 134 -9.26 -2.49 10.77
C GLN A 134 -8.33 -1.70 9.87
N THR A 135 -7.03 -1.98 10.02
CA THR A 135 -5.98 -1.57 9.09
C THR A 135 -4.85 -2.61 9.07
N VAL A 136 -3.96 -2.51 8.09
CA VAL A 136 -2.79 -3.37 7.97
C VAL A 136 -1.51 -2.61 8.29
N VAL A 137 -0.57 -3.30 8.89
CA VAL A 137 0.77 -2.80 9.22
C VAL A 137 1.80 -3.74 8.58
N PRO A 138 2.28 -3.43 7.38
CA PRO A 138 3.38 -4.17 6.75
C PRO A 138 4.72 -3.86 7.44
N SER A 139 5.63 -4.81 7.37
CA SER A 139 7.01 -4.65 7.83
C SER A 139 8.00 -4.52 6.65
N ASN A 140 8.80 -5.52 6.39
CA ASN A 140 9.77 -5.57 5.31
C ASN A 140 9.48 -6.74 4.37
N MET A 141 10.25 -6.88 3.28
CA MET A 141 10.03 -7.88 2.23
C MET A 141 10.00 -9.34 2.73
N ASN A 142 10.63 -9.64 3.87
CA ASN A 142 10.69 -10.98 4.47
C ASN A 142 9.98 -11.03 5.83
N GLY A 143 9.26 -10.00 6.19
CA GLY A 143 8.56 -9.90 7.47
C GLY A 143 7.06 -9.97 7.30
N ASP A 144 6.39 -10.13 8.43
CA ASP A 144 4.95 -10.29 8.47
C ASP A 144 4.21 -8.99 8.15
N VAL A 145 2.99 -9.16 7.66
CA VAL A 145 1.97 -8.12 7.58
C VAL A 145 0.93 -8.42 8.65
N VAL A 146 0.65 -7.46 9.51
CA VAL A 146 -0.31 -7.63 10.59
C VAL A 146 -1.61 -6.89 10.29
N LEU A 147 -2.73 -7.60 10.30
CA LEU A 147 -4.06 -7.00 10.31
C LEU A 147 -4.42 -6.68 11.77
N ILE A 148 -4.70 -5.42 12.06
CA ILE A 148 -5.03 -4.95 13.40
C ILE A 148 -6.42 -4.32 13.45
N SER A 149 -7.10 -4.45 14.59
CA SER A 149 -8.36 -3.78 14.87
C SER A 149 -8.13 -2.68 15.93
N ALA A 150 -8.61 -1.47 15.65
CA ALA A 150 -8.48 -0.35 16.55
C ALA A 150 -9.41 -0.50 17.76
N THR A 151 -8.87 -0.30 18.96
CA THR A 151 -9.68 -0.17 20.19
C THR A 151 -10.08 1.31 20.39
N ASN A 152 -10.93 1.60 21.38
CA ASN A 152 -11.29 2.98 21.76
C ASN A 152 -10.07 3.85 22.09
N LYS A 153 -8.92 3.25 22.45
CA LYS A 153 -7.67 4.00 22.73
C LYS A 153 -7.13 4.76 21.53
N VAL A 154 -7.56 4.42 20.29
CA VAL A 154 -7.15 5.14 19.08
C VAL A 154 -7.61 6.60 19.08
N GLU A 155 -8.63 6.95 19.84
CA GLU A 155 -9.10 8.33 20.01
C GLU A 155 -8.01 9.23 20.63
N ASN A 156 -7.14 8.67 21.50
CA ASN A 156 -6.01 9.37 22.10
C ASN A 156 -4.92 9.76 21.07
N THR A 157 -4.96 9.20 19.88
CA THR A 157 -4.04 9.48 18.77
C THR A 157 -4.76 10.17 17.61
N TYR A 158 -5.86 10.86 17.87
CA TYR A 158 -6.70 11.49 16.86
C TYR A 158 -7.15 10.49 15.77
N ASN A 159 -7.54 9.29 16.19
CA ASN A 159 -7.93 8.19 15.29
C ASN A 159 -6.85 7.87 14.25
N SER A 160 -5.58 7.83 14.66
CA SER A 160 -4.44 7.62 13.78
C SER A 160 -3.60 6.44 14.23
N LEU A 161 -3.30 5.53 13.29
CA LEU A 161 -2.40 4.40 13.50
C LEU A 161 -1.28 4.43 12.46
N CYS A 162 -0.15 3.79 12.76
CA CYS A 162 0.97 3.67 11.83
C CYS A 162 0.56 2.87 10.57
N HIS A 163 1.14 3.21 9.42
CA HIS A 163 0.93 2.51 8.15
C HIS A 163 1.98 1.42 7.88
N GLY A 164 2.93 1.22 8.79
CA GLY A 164 4.02 0.26 8.70
C GLY A 164 4.89 0.34 9.94
N THR A 165 5.85 -0.57 10.07
CA THR A 165 6.70 -0.70 11.26
C THR A 165 7.78 0.39 11.40
N GLY A 166 7.87 1.29 10.43
CA GLY A 166 8.90 2.32 10.40
C GLY A 166 10.24 1.82 9.82
N ARG A 167 11.26 2.64 9.97
CA ARG A 167 12.62 2.36 9.46
C ARG A 167 13.62 2.47 10.59
N VAL A 168 14.60 1.60 10.56
CA VAL A 168 15.76 1.63 11.48
C VAL A 168 16.90 2.49 10.95
N MET A 169 16.86 2.86 9.65
CA MET A 169 17.91 3.65 9.00
C MET A 169 17.30 4.58 7.94
N SER A 170 18.06 5.60 7.53
CA SER A 170 17.70 6.53 6.45
C SER A 170 17.65 5.82 5.08
N ARG A 171 17.07 6.50 4.06
CA ARG A 171 17.06 5.96 2.69
C ARG A 171 18.46 5.85 2.09
N SER A 172 19.37 6.75 2.46
CA SER A 172 20.77 6.75 1.98
C SER A 172 21.52 5.55 2.55
N GLU A 173 21.48 5.37 3.86
CA GLU A 173 22.06 4.21 4.54
C GLU A 173 21.47 2.89 4.03
N ALA A 174 20.15 2.82 3.81
CA ALA A 174 19.51 1.65 3.25
C ALA A 174 19.99 1.30 1.83
N LYS A 175 20.34 2.30 1.00
CA LYS A 175 20.92 2.06 -0.33
C LYS A 175 22.32 1.49 -0.26
N GLU A 176 23.14 1.97 0.67
CA GLU A 176 24.48 1.42 0.91
C GLU A 176 24.39 -0.01 1.42
N PHE A 177 23.52 -0.24 2.40
CA PHE A 177 23.27 -1.58 2.93
C PHE A 177 22.73 -2.54 1.86
N ALA A 178 21.85 -2.08 0.97
CA ALA A 178 21.28 -2.90 -0.11
C ALA A 178 22.33 -3.49 -1.04
N SER A 179 23.50 -2.83 -1.23
CA SER A 179 24.60 -3.34 -2.05
C SER A 179 25.29 -4.57 -1.43
N THR A 180 25.18 -4.76 -0.11
CA THR A 180 25.77 -5.86 0.65
C THR A 180 24.75 -6.91 1.08
N PHE A 181 23.47 -6.67 0.78
CA PHE A 181 22.38 -7.56 1.18
C PHE A 181 22.34 -8.83 0.32
N ASP A 182 22.21 -9.98 0.95
CA ASP A 182 22.09 -11.28 0.27
C ASP A 182 20.66 -11.48 -0.28
N TYR A 183 20.45 -11.02 -1.52
CA TYR A 183 19.18 -11.21 -2.22
C TYR A 183 18.91 -12.66 -2.63
N ASP A 184 19.92 -13.48 -2.76
CA ASP A 184 19.73 -14.90 -3.12
C ASP A 184 19.18 -15.67 -1.92
N ALA A 185 19.69 -15.44 -0.72
CA ALA A 185 19.11 -15.97 0.50
C ALA A 185 17.66 -15.49 0.73
N LEU A 186 17.34 -14.25 0.33
CA LEU A 186 15.96 -13.76 0.38
C LEU A 186 15.05 -14.52 -0.61
N ARG A 187 15.52 -14.78 -1.83
CA ARG A 187 14.76 -15.52 -2.87
C ARG A 187 14.48 -16.97 -2.52
N GLU A 188 15.22 -17.56 -1.60
CA GLU A 188 14.90 -18.89 -1.05
C GLU A 188 13.63 -18.87 -0.20
N LYS A 189 13.32 -17.72 0.43
CA LYS A 189 12.20 -17.55 1.36
C LYS A 189 10.95 -16.97 0.70
N ILE A 190 11.13 -16.07 -0.27
CA ILE A 190 10.04 -15.39 -0.97
C ILE A 190 10.21 -15.49 -2.48
N TYR A 191 9.10 -15.54 -3.20
CA TYR A 191 9.12 -15.48 -4.65
C TYR A 191 9.14 -14.03 -5.13
N ILE A 192 10.18 -13.67 -5.89
CA ILE A 192 10.31 -12.37 -6.55
C ILE A 192 10.29 -12.63 -8.06
N PRO A 193 9.40 -12.00 -8.86
CA PRO A 193 9.38 -12.13 -10.32
C PRO A 193 10.75 -11.83 -10.92
N LYS A 194 11.11 -12.56 -11.94
CA LYS A 194 12.34 -12.29 -12.70
C LYS A 194 12.14 -10.99 -13.49
N MET A 195 13.02 -10.03 -13.26
CA MET A 195 13.09 -8.79 -14.02
C MET A 195 13.79 -9.02 -15.36
#